data_b8dea4d7a4716a312dd4cd8b5d345f24
#
_entry.id   b8dea4d7a4716a312dd4cd8b5d345f24
#
_cell.length_a   1.000
_cell.length_b   1.000
_cell.length_c   1.000
_cell.angle_alpha   90.00
_cell.angle_beta   90.00
_cell.angle_gamma   90.00
#
_symmetry.space_group_name_H-M   'P 1'
#
loop_
_entity.id
_entity.type
_entity.pdbx_description
1 polymer ?
#
loop_
_entity_poly.entity_id
_entity_poly.type
_entity_poly.pdbx_seq_one_letter_code
_entity_poly.pdbx_strand_id
1 'polypeptide(L)'
;MDEDTVSETVAAICAVDAADGMEYSLERIEPIREGDEYANWRAHLRARCGKIDAPVKIDITTGDEIVPGRIEYRYPLMFEEGSVRVLSYPLETVLAEKLETVVSRGIANTRGRDYCDIHTLLRLKADEINRDSLHEAVVATASRRGSLGKMGDYEAVLGEVRRSDMMRGIWSSCVSASPYAEGVDFEEAVDSAIELARLSELDDLD
;
A
#
# COMPACT_ATOMS: atom_id res chain seq x y z
N MET A 1 -14.95 6.76 -11.26
CA MET A 1 -15.93 7.18 -10.21
C MET A 1 -15.76 8.68 -10.03
N ASP A 2 -16.84 9.46 -10.11
CA ASP A 2 -16.82 10.91 -9.94
C ASP A 2 -16.96 11.31 -8.47
N GLU A 3 -16.72 12.59 -8.17
CA GLU A 3 -16.73 13.15 -6.83
C GLU A 3 -18.10 12.99 -6.16
N ASP A 4 -19.20 13.21 -6.91
CA ASP A 4 -20.55 13.12 -6.39
C ASP A 4 -20.86 11.70 -5.91
N THR A 5 -20.54 10.68 -6.71
CA THR A 5 -20.72 9.26 -6.35
C THR A 5 -19.91 8.89 -5.10
N VAL A 6 -18.67 9.37 -5.00
CA VAL A 6 -17.83 9.14 -3.82
C VAL A 6 -18.44 9.79 -2.59
N SER A 7 -18.85 11.05 -2.71
CA SER A 7 -19.43 11.83 -1.63
C SER A 7 -20.71 11.17 -1.09
N GLU A 8 -21.62 10.79 -1.99
CA GLU A 8 -22.86 10.11 -1.63
C GLU A 8 -22.59 8.76 -0.94
N THR A 9 -21.65 7.98 -1.48
CA THR A 9 -21.28 6.67 -0.91
C THR A 9 -20.70 6.83 0.49
N VAL A 10 -19.74 7.74 0.66
CA VAL A 10 -19.10 7.97 1.96
C VAL A 10 -20.10 8.53 2.97
N ALA A 11 -20.99 9.45 2.57
CA ALA A 11 -22.04 9.97 3.44
C ALA A 11 -23.01 8.85 3.88
N ALA A 12 -23.39 7.95 2.97
CA ALA A 12 -24.21 6.79 3.29
C ALA A 12 -23.53 5.84 4.28
N ILE A 13 -22.21 5.61 4.14
CA ILE A 13 -21.42 4.82 5.09
C ILE A 13 -21.40 5.51 6.46
N CYS A 14 -21.17 6.81 6.52
CA CYS A 14 -21.19 7.57 7.78
C CYS A 14 -22.54 7.54 8.51
N ALA A 15 -23.64 7.36 7.76
CA ALA A 15 -24.98 7.28 8.32
C ALA A 15 -25.35 5.90 8.90
N VAL A 16 -24.50 4.89 8.74
CA VAL A 16 -24.72 3.55 9.31
C VAL A 16 -24.52 3.61 10.82
N ASP A 17 -25.55 3.26 11.58
CA ASP A 17 -25.44 3.07 13.02
C ASP A 17 -24.83 1.69 13.32
N ALA A 18 -23.58 1.67 13.74
CA ALA A 18 -22.88 0.45 14.15
C ALA A 18 -23.17 0.04 15.60
N ALA A 19 -24.00 0.79 16.32
CA ALA A 19 -24.34 0.59 17.74
C ALA A 19 -23.11 0.57 18.69
N ASP A 20 -21.99 1.19 18.28
CA ASP A 20 -20.74 1.31 19.04
C ASP A 20 -20.57 2.66 19.74
N GLY A 21 -21.57 3.54 19.61
CA GLY A 21 -21.56 4.91 20.16
C GLY A 21 -20.67 5.88 19.39
N MET A 22 -20.16 5.47 18.21
CA MET A 22 -19.38 6.33 17.32
C MET A 22 -20.32 7.02 16.30
N GLU A 23 -20.11 8.30 16.11
CA GLU A 23 -20.76 9.09 15.07
C GLU A 23 -19.71 9.52 14.06
N TYR A 24 -20.00 9.28 12.78
CA TYR A 24 -19.15 9.71 11.68
C TYR A 24 -19.83 10.77 10.83
N SER A 25 -19.07 11.77 10.41
CA SER A 25 -19.57 12.78 9.47
C SER A 25 -18.53 13.07 8.40
N LEU A 26 -18.98 13.19 7.16
CA LEU A 26 -18.14 13.63 6.05
C LEU A 26 -17.93 15.14 6.14
N GLU A 27 -16.68 15.61 6.15
CA GLU A 27 -16.33 17.02 6.15
C GLU A 27 -16.10 17.55 4.73
N ARG A 28 -15.27 16.84 3.94
CA ARG A 28 -14.97 17.17 2.54
C ARG A 28 -14.36 16.00 1.80
N ILE A 29 -14.39 16.09 0.47
CA ILE A 29 -13.66 15.23 -0.46
C ILE A 29 -12.66 16.09 -1.23
N GLU A 30 -11.49 15.57 -1.50
CA GLU A 30 -10.47 16.21 -2.32
C GLU A 30 -9.77 15.18 -3.23
N PRO A 31 -9.33 15.55 -4.43
CA PRO A 31 -8.52 14.67 -5.26
C PRO A 31 -7.15 14.44 -4.60
N ILE A 32 -6.63 13.20 -4.67
CA ILE A 32 -5.30 12.86 -4.12
C ILE A 32 -4.20 13.40 -5.04
N ARG A 33 -4.43 13.35 -6.35
CA ARG A 33 -3.53 13.89 -7.37
C ARG A 33 -4.34 14.43 -8.54
N GLU A 34 -3.90 15.56 -9.07
CA GLU A 34 -4.40 16.07 -10.34
C GLU A 34 -3.64 15.38 -11.48
N GLY A 35 -4.37 14.87 -12.50
CA GLY A 35 -3.80 14.33 -13.72
C GLY A 35 -3.51 12.85 -13.75
N ASP A 36 -3.90 12.07 -12.73
CA ASP A 36 -3.93 10.61 -12.81
C ASP A 36 -5.00 10.16 -13.84
N GLU A 37 -4.75 9.06 -14.54
CA GLU A 37 -5.69 8.47 -15.51
C GLU A 37 -7.04 8.11 -14.87
N TYR A 38 -7.02 7.82 -13.59
CA TYR A 38 -8.21 7.53 -12.77
C TYR A 38 -8.29 8.51 -11.61
N ALA A 39 -9.49 9.02 -11.39
CA ALA A 39 -9.75 9.90 -10.27
C ALA A 39 -9.62 9.13 -8.95
N ASN A 40 -8.68 9.59 -8.12
CA ASN A 40 -8.44 9.09 -6.78
C ASN A 40 -8.83 10.18 -5.78
N TRP A 41 -9.58 9.81 -4.75
CA TRP A 41 -10.21 10.73 -3.84
C TRP A 41 -9.77 10.51 -2.40
N ARG A 42 -9.65 11.58 -1.63
CA ARG A 42 -9.48 11.53 -0.19
C ARG A 42 -10.71 12.10 0.50
N ALA A 43 -11.39 11.25 1.26
CA ALA A 43 -12.47 11.68 2.13
C ALA A 43 -11.92 12.06 3.50
N HIS A 44 -12.26 13.26 3.96
CA HIS A 44 -11.98 13.72 5.31
C HIS A 44 -13.25 13.57 6.14
N LEU A 45 -13.15 12.78 7.19
CA LEU A 45 -14.24 12.49 8.10
C LEU A 45 -13.92 13.00 9.50
N ARG A 46 -14.98 13.19 10.27
CA ARG A 46 -14.91 13.41 11.71
C ARG A 46 -15.55 12.23 12.43
N ALA A 47 -14.82 11.62 13.36
CA ALA A 47 -15.30 10.57 14.23
C ALA A 47 -15.49 11.14 15.63
N ARG A 48 -16.69 10.95 16.22
CA ARG A 48 -17.05 11.44 17.55
C ARG A 48 -17.57 10.33 18.44
N CYS A 49 -17.12 10.32 19.70
CA CYS A 49 -17.64 9.46 20.74
C CYS A 49 -17.52 10.17 22.09
N GLY A 50 -18.63 10.58 22.68
CA GLY A 50 -18.65 11.33 23.92
C GLY A 50 -17.84 12.64 23.81
N LYS A 51 -16.67 12.69 24.48
CA LYS A 51 -15.75 13.85 24.43
C LYS A 51 -14.64 13.70 23.39
N ILE A 52 -14.54 12.56 22.74
CA ILE A 52 -13.54 12.30 21.71
C ILE A 52 -14.06 12.88 20.40
N ASP A 53 -13.20 13.64 19.74
CA ASP A 53 -13.44 14.22 18.43
C ASP A 53 -12.12 14.09 17.63
N ALA A 54 -12.10 13.18 16.65
CA ALA A 54 -10.89 12.81 15.93
C ALA A 54 -11.08 12.89 14.41
N PRO A 55 -10.09 13.41 13.66
CA PRO A 55 -10.11 13.37 12.21
C PRO A 55 -9.78 11.96 11.71
N VAL A 56 -10.52 11.50 10.69
CA VAL A 56 -10.28 10.25 9.97
C VAL A 56 -10.12 10.58 8.49
N LYS A 57 -9.18 9.91 7.81
CA LYS A 57 -8.99 10.05 6.36
C LYS A 57 -9.13 8.69 5.70
N ILE A 58 -9.85 8.66 4.60
CA ILE A 58 -10.01 7.48 3.75
C ILE A 58 -9.55 7.85 2.36
N ASP A 59 -8.53 7.15 1.86
CA ASP A 59 -8.10 7.25 0.47
C ASP A 59 -8.88 6.22 -0.35
N ILE A 60 -9.53 6.68 -1.40
CA ILE A 60 -10.38 5.90 -2.29
C ILE A 60 -9.72 5.92 -3.66
N THR A 61 -9.21 4.77 -4.08
CA THR A 61 -8.56 4.58 -5.38
C THR A 61 -9.40 3.70 -6.28
N THR A 62 -9.28 3.90 -7.58
CA THR A 62 -9.98 3.10 -8.58
C THR A 62 -9.03 2.74 -9.72
N GLY A 63 -9.26 1.59 -10.34
CA GLY A 63 -8.51 1.16 -11.51
C GLY A 63 -7.29 0.30 -11.23
N ASP A 64 -6.98 -0.01 -9.96
CA ASP A 64 -5.93 -0.95 -9.63
C ASP A 64 -6.33 -2.38 -10.02
N GLU A 65 -5.38 -3.12 -10.58
CA GLU A 65 -5.55 -4.56 -10.86
C GLU A 65 -5.36 -5.34 -9.54
N ILE A 66 -6.31 -6.22 -9.25
CA ILE A 66 -6.26 -7.08 -8.06
C ILE A 66 -6.09 -8.53 -8.52
N VAL A 67 -4.92 -9.10 -8.35
CA VAL A 67 -4.58 -10.45 -8.79
C VAL A 67 -4.27 -11.33 -7.57
N PRO A 68 -4.85 -12.53 -7.50
CA PRO A 68 -5.82 -13.18 -8.41
C PRO A 68 -7.25 -12.64 -8.27
N GLY A 69 -7.50 -11.70 -7.38
CA GLY A 69 -8.78 -11.08 -7.08
C GLY A 69 -8.91 -10.78 -5.59
N ARG A 70 -9.93 -10.00 -5.23
CA ARG A 70 -10.18 -9.65 -3.83
C ARG A 70 -10.43 -10.90 -2.98
N ILE A 71 -9.92 -10.85 -1.74
CA ILE A 71 -10.14 -11.91 -0.74
C ILE A 71 -11.06 -11.43 0.38
N GLU A 72 -11.75 -12.37 1.03
CA GLU A 72 -12.40 -12.12 2.32
C GLU A 72 -11.37 -12.23 3.44
N TYR A 73 -11.09 -11.14 4.13
CA TYR A 73 -10.18 -11.11 5.26
C TYR A 73 -10.96 -10.93 6.57
N ARG A 74 -10.61 -11.72 7.58
CA ARG A 74 -11.16 -11.58 8.93
C ARG A 74 -10.27 -10.63 9.72
N TYR A 75 -10.67 -9.38 9.78
CA TYR A 75 -9.94 -8.35 10.52
C TYR A 75 -10.20 -8.52 12.02
N PRO A 76 -9.18 -8.84 12.84
CA PRO A 76 -9.37 -9.01 14.28
C PRO A 76 -9.73 -7.69 14.94
N LEU A 77 -10.66 -7.71 15.88
CA LEU A 77 -10.98 -6.54 16.69
C LEU A 77 -9.85 -6.27 17.68
N MET A 78 -9.54 -4.99 17.90
CA MET A 78 -8.37 -4.61 18.72
C MET A 78 -8.66 -4.68 20.23
N PHE A 79 -9.90 -4.43 20.65
CA PHE A 79 -10.26 -4.27 22.05
C PHE A 79 -11.23 -5.32 22.58
N GLU A 80 -11.69 -6.23 21.74
CA GLU A 80 -12.60 -7.31 22.11
C GLU A 80 -12.33 -8.57 21.29
N GLU A 81 -12.81 -9.72 21.78
CA GLU A 81 -12.73 -10.96 21.02
C GLU A 81 -13.67 -10.91 19.81
N GLY A 82 -13.16 -11.31 18.66
CA GLY A 82 -13.95 -11.33 17.43
C GLY A 82 -13.22 -10.80 16.21
N SER A 83 -13.93 -10.75 15.10
CA SER A 83 -13.40 -10.25 13.83
C SER A 83 -14.51 -9.69 12.96
N VAL A 84 -14.18 -8.71 12.12
CA VAL A 84 -15.04 -8.21 11.06
C VAL A 84 -14.57 -8.78 9.73
N ARG A 85 -15.51 -9.24 8.89
CA ARG A 85 -15.20 -9.65 7.52
C ARG A 85 -15.11 -8.41 6.63
N VAL A 86 -13.96 -8.25 5.99
CA VAL A 86 -13.70 -7.17 5.03
C VAL A 86 -13.22 -7.75 3.72
N LEU A 87 -13.50 -7.08 2.61
CA LEU A 87 -12.84 -7.37 1.35
C LEU A 87 -11.47 -6.72 1.36
N SER A 88 -10.44 -7.47 1.01
CA SER A 88 -9.06 -7.02 1.05
C SER A 88 -8.32 -7.40 -0.23
N TYR A 89 -7.21 -6.74 -0.49
CA TYR A 89 -6.23 -7.18 -1.46
C TYR A 89 -5.52 -8.44 -0.94
N PRO A 90 -5.21 -9.39 -1.82
CA PRO A 90 -4.26 -10.46 -1.49
C PRO A 90 -2.89 -9.89 -1.18
N LEU A 91 -2.09 -10.64 -0.45
CA LEU A 91 -0.73 -10.25 -0.08
C LEU A 91 0.13 -9.96 -1.32
N GLU A 92 -0.04 -10.76 -2.37
CA GLU A 92 0.68 -10.65 -3.63
C GLU A 92 0.41 -9.32 -4.33
N THR A 93 -0.86 -8.85 -4.37
CA THR A 93 -1.18 -7.51 -4.92
C THR A 93 -0.52 -6.41 -4.10
N VAL A 94 -0.56 -6.48 -2.78
CA VAL A 94 0.09 -5.49 -1.90
C VAL A 94 1.59 -5.44 -2.14
N LEU A 95 2.24 -6.60 -2.23
CA LEU A 95 3.69 -6.70 -2.50
C LEU A 95 4.05 -6.21 -3.91
N ALA A 96 3.23 -6.54 -4.91
CA ALA A 96 3.42 -6.12 -6.29
C ALA A 96 3.39 -4.60 -6.44
N GLU A 97 2.42 -3.92 -5.83
CA GLU A 97 2.33 -2.46 -5.87
C GLU A 97 3.54 -1.77 -5.21
N LYS A 98 4.03 -2.34 -4.11
CA LYS A 98 5.20 -1.81 -3.41
C LYS A 98 6.48 -2.06 -4.22
N LEU A 99 6.65 -3.26 -4.76
CA LEU A 99 7.80 -3.61 -5.60
C LEU A 99 7.85 -2.74 -6.85
N GLU A 100 6.72 -2.61 -7.55
CA GLU A 100 6.63 -1.73 -8.71
C GLU A 100 7.03 -0.29 -8.34
N THR A 101 6.52 0.23 -7.24
CA THR A 101 6.83 1.60 -6.80
C THR A 101 8.31 1.79 -6.49
N VAL A 102 8.97 0.86 -5.81
CA VAL A 102 10.39 1.01 -5.45
C VAL A 102 11.31 0.83 -6.67
N VAL A 103 10.96 -0.04 -7.61
CA VAL A 103 11.73 -0.25 -8.83
C VAL A 103 11.49 0.89 -9.84
N SER A 104 10.23 1.22 -10.14
CA SER A 104 9.90 2.21 -11.16
C SER A 104 10.41 3.61 -10.83
N ARG A 105 10.49 3.97 -9.55
CA ARG A 105 10.95 5.28 -9.05
C ARG A 105 12.43 5.31 -8.70
N GLY A 106 13.04 4.18 -8.34
CA GLY A 106 14.44 4.10 -7.97
C GLY A 106 14.84 5.15 -6.93
N ILE A 107 15.93 5.89 -7.19
CA ILE A 107 16.41 6.96 -6.30
C ILE A 107 15.49 8.18 -6.18
N ALA A 108 14.49 8.32 -7.06
CA ALA A 108 13.47 9.36 -6.95
C ALA A 108 12.32 8.97 -6.00
N ASN A 109 12.36 7.78 -5.40
CA ASN A 109 11.36 7.34 -4.46
C ASN A 109 11.51 8.07 -3.11
N THR A 110 10.47 8.80 -2.72
CA THR A 110 10.41 9.47 -1.40
C THR A 110 9.69 8.64 -0.33
N ARG A 111 9.28 7.41 -0.68
CA ARG A 111 8.49 6.53 0.18
C ARG A 111 9.36 5.46 0.83
N GLY A 112 10.13 5.81 1.87
CA GLY A 112 10.91 4.84 2.65
C GLY A 112 10.05 3.71 3.24
N ARG A 113 8.77 3.99 3.52
CA ARG A 113 7.82 3.01 4.05
C ARG A 113 7.65 1.78 3.14
N ASP A 114 7.66 1.92 1.82
CA ASP A 114 7.45 0.78 0.92
C ASP A 114 8.55 -0.28 1.08
N TYR A 115 9.81 0.11 1.32
CA TYR A 115 10.89 -0.81 1.64
C TYR A 115 10.69 -1.51 2.98
N CYS A 116 10.25 -0.75 4.01
CA CYS A 116 9.97 -1.32 5.32
C CYS A 116 8.82 -2.33 5.27
N ASP A 117 7.76 -2.00 4.55
CA ASP A 117 6.59 -2.86 4.40
C ASP A 117 6.96 -4.15 3.66
N ILE A 118 7.76 -4.07 2.56
CA ILE A 118 8.28 -5.25 1.85
C ILE A 118 9.08 -6.12 2.82
N HIS A 119 10.06 -5.54 3.54
CA HIS A 119 10.86 -6.28 4.50
C HIS A 119 10.01 -6.99 5.55
N THR A 120 9.09 -6.25 6.16
CA THR A 120 8.23 -6.78 7.22
C THR A 120 7.32 -7.90 6.72
N LEU A 121 6.70 -7.71 5.55
CA LEU A 121 5.78 -8.70 4.97
C LEU A 121 6.53 -9.98 4.56
N LEU A 122 7.72 -9.87 3.96
CA LEU A 122 8.54 -11.04 3.64
C LEU A 122 8.97 -11.79 4.91
N ARG A 123 9.36 -11.09 5.99
CA ARG A 123 9.76 -11.72 7.25
C ARG A 123 8.61 -12.44 7.96
N LEU A 124 7.41 -11.86 7.91
CA LEU A 124 6.26 -12.37 8.66
C LEU A 124 5.39 -13.33 7.87
N LYS A 125 5.41 -13.25 6.53
CA LYS A 125 4.40 -13.86 5.66
C LYS A 125 4.99 -14.62 4.46
N ALA A 126 6.31 -14.89 4.44
CA ALA A 126 6.95 -15.57 3.32
C ALA A 126 6.26 -16.88 2.92
N ASP A 127 5.82 -17.67 3.91
CA ASP A 127 5.17 -18.97 3.70
C ASP A 127 3.74 -18.83 3.14
N GLU A 128 3.14 -17.65 3.21
CA GLU A 128 1.81 -17.37 2.68
C GLU A 128 1.84 -16.87 1.22
N ILE A 129 3.00 -16.51 0.68
CA ILE A 129 3.15 -15.96 -0.66
C ILE A 129 3.05 -17.07 -1.71
N ASN A 130 2.08 -16.95 -2.62
CA ASN A 130 2.02 -17.75 -3.82
C ASN A 130 2.83 -17.08 -4.94
N ARG A 131 3.91 -17.73 -5.41
CA ARG A 131 4.85 -17.16 -6.38
C ARG A 131 4.22 -16.88 -7.73
N ASP A 132 3.39 -17.80 -8.23
CA ASP A 132 2.71 -17.64 -9.52
C ASP A 132 1.78 -16.41 -9.47
N SER A 133 0.98 -16.29 -8.42
CA SER A 133 0.10 -15.14 -8.20
C SER A 133 0.89 -13.85 -7.97
N LEU A 134 2.06 -13.91 -7.33
CA LEU A 134 2.93 -12.74 -7.16
C LEU A 134 3.48 -12.28 -8.50
N HIS A 135 3.97 -13.19 -9.34
CA HIS A 135 4.41 -12.87 -10.71
C HIS A 135 3.29 -12.19 -11.50
N GLU A 136 2.11 -12.82 -11.55
CA GLU A 136 0.95 -12.27 -12.26
C GLU A 136 0.58 -10.88 -11.72
N ALA A 137 0.59 -10.67 -10.40
CA ALA A 137 0.28 -9.39 -9.77
C ALA A 137 1.29 -8.30 -10.14
N VAL A 138 2.60 -8.64 -10.16
CA VAL A 138 3.65 -7.67 -10.55
C VAL A 138 3.53 -7.30 -12.02
N VAL A 139 3.33 -8.28 -12.91
CA VAL A 139 3.13 -8.03 -14.34
C VAL A 139 1.90 -7.17 -14.59
N ALA A 140 0.77 -7.49 -13.95
CA ALA A 140 -0.48 -6.73 -14.08
C ALA A 140 -0.31 -5.28 -13.59
N THR A 141 0.28 -5.10 -12.39
CA THR A 141 0.53 -3.78 -11.80
C THR A 141 1.47 -2.95 -12.66
N ALA A 142 2.59 -3.52 -13.09
CA ALA A 142 3.59 -2.83 -13.89
C ALA A 142 3.08 -2.50 -15.30
N SER A 143 2.32 -3.40 -15.93
CA SER A 143 1.65 -3.15 -17.21
C SER A 143 0.66 -2.01 -17.09
N ARG A 144 -0.18 -2.03 -16.05
CA ARG A 144 -1.17 -1.00 -15.77
C ARG A 144 -0.55 0.38 -15.60
N ARG A 145 0.61 0.46 -14.93
CA ARG A 145 1.35 1.70 -14.65
C ARG A 145 2.35 2.08 -15.74
N GLY A 146 2.43 1.30 -16.83
CA GLY A 146 3.36 1.53 -17.94
C GLY A 146 4.84 1.42 -17.54
N SER A 147 5.13 0.66 -16.50
CA SER A 147 6.48 0.50 -15.94
C SER A 147 7.10 -0.88 -16.19
N LEU A 148 6.40 -1.78 -16.90
CA LEU A 148 6.83 -3.17 -17.11
C LEU A 148 8.27 -3.26 -17.64
N GLY A 149 8.63 -2.45 -18.64
CA GLY A 149 9.98 -2.45 -19.20
C GLY A 149 11.10 -2.02 -18.24
N LYS A 150 10.75 -1.47 -17.06
CA LYS A 150 11.72 -1.12 -16.00
C LYS A 150 11.90 -2.25 -14.99
N MET A 151 10.94 -3.17 -14.94
CA MET A 151 10.95 -4.20 -13.88
C MET A 151 12.14 -5.16 -14.04
N GLY A 152 12.54 -5.50 -15.27
CA GLY A 152 13.72 -6.34 -15.54
C GLY A 152 15.05 -5.72 -15.07
N ASP A 153 15.13 -4.38 -14.96
CA ASP A 153 16.33 -3.67 -14.51
C ASP A 153 16.45 -3.55 -12.98
N TYR A 154 15.62 -4.25 -12.21
CA TYR A 154 15.49 -4.10 -10.75
C TYR A 154 16.83 -4.21 -10.00
N GLU A 155 17.75 -5.10 -10.40
CA GLU A 155 19.06 -5.24 -9.73
C GLU A 155 19.91 -3.97 -9.88
N ALA A 156 19.95 -3.40 -11.07
CA ALA A 156 20.67 -2.15 -11.33
C ALA A 156 20.06 -0.99 -10.55
N VAL A 157 18.74 -0.84 -10.60
CA VAL A 157 18.00 0.22 -9.92
C VAL A 157 18.14 0.13 -8.40
N LEU A 158 17.91 -1.03 -7.81
CA LEU A 158 18.02 -1.22 -6.36
C LEU A 158 19.48 -1.15 -5.89
N GLY A 159 20.43 -1.52 -6.75
CA GLY A 159 21.86 -1.29 -6.52
C GLY A 159 22.23 0.20 -6.47
N GLU A 160 21.60 1.06 -7.28
CA GLU A 160 21.76 2.52 -7.18
C GLU A 160 21.11 3.07 -5.90
N VAL A 161 19.90 2.63 -5.58
CA VAL A 161 19.20 2.97 -4.33
C VAL A 161 20.07 2.70 -3.12
N ARG A 162 20.69 1.50 -3.04
CA ARG A 162 21.57 1.09 -1.94
C ARG A 162 22.76 2.04 -1.74
N ARG A 163 23.32 2.57 -2.83
CA ARG A 163 24.47 3.49 -2.79
C ARG A 163 24.11 4.96 -2.55
N SER A 164 22.82 5.30 -2.56
CA SER A 164 22.33 6.68 -2.48
C SER A 164 22.26 7.18 -1.04
N ASP A 165 23.07 8.20 -0.72
CA ASP A 165 22.99 8.89 0.57
C ASP A 165 21.64 9.60 0.78
N MET A 166 21.02 10.07 -0.29
CA MET A 166 19.65 10.63 -0.24
C MET A 166 18.65 9.60 0.24
N MET A 167 18.71 8.37 -0.30
CA MET A 167 17.81 7.29 0.11
C MET A 167 18.03 6.85 1.55
N ARG A 168 19.29 6.85 2.03
CA ARG A 168 19.60 6.64 3.46
C ARG A 168 18.97 7.70 4.34
N GLY A 169 18.99 8.97 3.91
CA GLY A 169 18.32 10.07 4.61
C GLY A 169 16.79 9.89 4.66
N ILE A 170 16.16 9.48 3.56
CA ILE A 170 14.73 9.16 3.49
C ILE A 170 14.40 8.00 4.43
N TRP A 171 15.22 6.93 4.40
CA TRP A 171 15.07 5.78 5.29
C TRP A 171 15.15 6.18 6.76
N SER A 172 16.19 6.93 7.16
CA SER A 172 16.35 7.42 8.53
C SER A 172 15.14 8.23 9.01
N SER A 173 14.58 9.08 8.15
CA SER A 173 13.36 9.82 8.43
C SER A 173 12.15 8.92 8.59
N CYS A 174 12.04 7.87 7.77
CA CYS A 174 10.97 6.87 7.85
C CYS A 174 11.02 6.09 9.16
N VAL A 175 12.20 5.60 9.55
CA VAL A 175 12.41 4.87 10.82
C VAL A 175 12.03 5.75 12.01
N SER A 176 12.46 7.01 12.00
CA SER A 176 12.16 7.95 13.10
C SER A 176 10.65 8.22 13.26
N ALA A 177 9.88 8.12 12.17
CA ALA A 177 8.44 8.35 12.16
C ALA A 177 7.61 7.07 12.36
N SER A 178 8.23 5.89 12.31
CA SER A 178 7.53 4.59 12.26
C SER A 178 8.16 3.59 13.21
N PRO A 179 7.62 3.44 14.45
CA PRO A 179 8.18 2.53 15.45
C PRO A 179 8.36 1.08 14.99
N TYR A 180 7.53 0.60 14.04
CA TYR A 180 7.63 -0.75 13.51
C TYR A 180 8.84 -0.96 12.57
N ALA A 181 9.49 0.12 12.13
CA ALA A 181 10.72 0.08 11.35
C ALA A 181 11.99 0.11 12.24
N GLU A 182 11.81 0.24 13.56
CA GLU A 182 12.94 0.29 14.50
C GLU A 182 13.76 -1.00 14.44
N GLY A 183 15.07 -0.86 14.32
CA GLY A 183 16.00 -2.00 14.26
C GLY A 183 16.16 -2.63 12.87
N VAL A 184 15.45 -2.16 11.84
CA VAL A 184 15.65 -2.60 10.45
C VAL A 184 16.73 -1.74 9.80
N ASP A 185 17.78 -2.37 9.29
CA ASP A 185 18.81 -1.69 8.53
C ASP A 185 18.34 -1.34 7.11
N PHE A 186 18.86 -0.24 6.55
CA PHE A 186 18.52 0.18 5.18
C PHE A 186 18.92 -0.86 4.14
N GLU A 187 20.12 -1.42 4.29
CA GLU A 187 20.63 -2.47 3.41
C GLU A 187 19.74 -3.72 3.46
N GLU A 188 19.29 -4.13 4.64
CA GLU A 188 18.37 -5.27 4.80
C GLU A 188 17.02 -5.01 4.13
N ALA A 189 16.51 -3.78 4.21
CA ALA A 189 15.24 -3.40 3.55
C ALA A 189 15.40 -3.41 2.02
N VAL A 190 16.52 -2.96 1.48
CA VAL A 190 16.81 -3.03 0.04
C VAL A 190 17.03 -4.48 -0.40
N ASP A 191 17.73 -5.31 0.39
CA ASP A 191 17.90 -6.74 0.11
C ASP A 191 16.56 -7.46 0.04
N SER A 192 15.62 -7.11 0.90
CA SER A 192 14.27 -7.67 0.85
C SER A 192 13.52 -7.28 -0.42
N ALA A 193 13.72 -6.06 -0.94
CA ALA A 193 13.14 -5.67 -2.22
C ALA A 193 13.74 -6.47 -3.39
N ILE A 194 15.05 -6.74 -3.36
CA ILE A 194 15.72 -7.60 -4.35
C ILE A 194 15.23 -9.05 -4.24
N GLU A 195 15.09 -9.56 -3.03
CA GLU A 195 14.53 -10.89 -2.78
C GLU A 195 13.11 -11.03 -3.33
N LEU A 196 12.25 -10.03 -3.08
CA LEU A 196 10.89 -10.01 -3.61
C LEU A 196 10.86 -10.00 -5.14
N ALA A 197 11.75 -9.21 -5.78
CA ALA A 197 11.88 -9.18 -7.24
C ALA A 197 12.27 -10.54 -7.81
N ARG A 198 13.20 -11.24 -7.18
CA ARG A 198 13.59 -12.61 -7.58
C ARG A 198 12.47 -13.62 -7.37
N LEU A 199 11.73 -13.51 -6.26
CA LEU A 199 10.56 -14.36 -6.00
C LEU A 199 9.44 -14.15 -7.04
N SER A 200 9.39 -12.96 -7.64
CA SER A 200 8.45 -12.61 -8.70
C SER A 200 8.92 -13.00 -10.11
N GLU A 201 10.07 -13.66 -10.24
CA GLU A 201 10.64 -14.15 -11.53
C GLU A 201 10.72 -13.03 -12.60
N LEU A 202 11.18 -11.82 -12.17
CA LEU A 202 11.29 -10.67 -13.07
C LEU A 202 12.44 -10.80 -14.09
N ASP A 203 13.38 -11.70 -13.85
CA ASP A 203 14.49 -11.98 -14.77
C ASP A 203 14.01 -12.57 -16.11
N ASP A 204 12.80 -13.12 -16.16
CA ASP A 204 12.20 -13.76 -17.34
C ASP A 204 11.29 -12.80 -18.13
N LEU A 205 11.20 -11.52 -17.74
CA LEU A 205 10.43 -10.48 -18.44
C LEU A 205 11.27 -9.90 -19.59
N ASP A 206 11.26 -10.54 -20.78
CA ASP A 206 11.80 -10.04 -22.05
C ASP A 206 10.78 -9.19 -22.84
#